data_54f0914dddc9ea5e99f1f4e7b4d7aa77
#
_entry.id   54f0914dddc9ea5e99f1f4e7b4d7aa77
#
_cell.length_a   1.000
_cell.length_b   1.000
_cell.length_c   1.000
_cell.angle_alpha   90.00
_cell.angle_beta   90.00
_cell.angle_gamma   90.00
#
_symmetry.space_group_name_H-M   'P 1'
#
loop_
_entity.id
_entity.type
_entity.pdbx_description
1 polymer ?
#
loop_
_entity_poly.entity_id
_entity_poly.type
_entity_poly.pdbx_seq_one_letter_code
_entity_poly.pdbx_strand_id
1 'polypeptide(L)'
;YKLRERGTSYAAKKLLSNAEQRIKSTWNEDDLPSSNWWQVDAVRQRWNQLITGNQQTIYPDYVVQKWLSNQTNLKLLSIGCGTGQRELEFAKHTCFAQIDAFDIAPKAIKDAQKTAAEIGINTCNFFVGDVYQDAWPDEHYDVVLFHSSLHHFKQVDGLLKKVKRTLKTNGIIVINEYVGANRFQFTNSRKQQVNAIYQTEVPASFKTRKNTITPKNKVYFPGLLRMVISDPSEAVESASIMPLMQDNFTLLEQKNYGGNLLTFILKDIAHHFNKPEAQPILEKLFALEDEVLQQEQQSDFVFAVYKK
;
A
#
# COMPACT_ATOMS: atom_id res chain seq x y z
N TYR A 1 9.74 -20.38 1.03
CA TYR A 1 8.49 -20.41 1.78
C TYR A 1 7.28 -20.62 0.85
N LYS A 2 6.98 -19.71 -0.09
CA LYS A 2 5.88 -19.88 -1.08
C LYS A 2 6.02 -21.17 -1.93
N LEU A 3 7.25 -21.62 -2.21
CA LEU A 3 7.53 -22.90 -2.86
C LEU A 3 7.08 -24.11 -2.03
N ARG A 4 7.23 -24.05 -0.71
CA ARG A 4 6.76 -25.10 0.20
C ARG A 4 5.24 -25.15 0.33
N GLU A 5 4.59 -23.99 0.25
CA GLU A 5 3.12 -23.90 0.38
C GLU A 5 2.38 -24.18 -0.93
N ARG A 6 2.97 -23.79 -2.08
CA ARG A 6 2.31 -23.83 -3.40
C ARG A 6 2.88 -24.88 -4.36
N GLY A 7 3.95 -25.58 -3.95
CA GLY A 7 4.57 -26.68 -4.72
C GLY A 7 5.45 -26.21 -5.90
N THR A 8 6.10 -27.19 -6.53
CA THR A 8 7.02 -27.00 -7.67
C THR A 8 6.32 -26.52 -8.93
N SER A 9 5.03 -26.87 -9.12
CA SER A 9 4.22 -26.45 -10.27
C SER A 9 3.99 -24.92 -10.30
N TYR A 10 3.81 -24.29 -9.16
CA TYR A 10 3.71 -22.83 -9.04
C TYR A 10 4.98 -22.12 -9.49
N ALA A 11 6.15 -22.60 -9.03
CA ALA A 11 7.43 -22.03 -9.43
C ALA A 11 7.71 -22.20 -10.92
N ALA A 12 7.40 -23.38 -11.49
CA ALA A 12 7.54 -23.64 -12.92
C ALA A 12 6.64 -22.71 -13.74
N LYS A 13 5.38 -22.54 -13.33
CA LYS A 13 4.44 -21.61 -14.00
C LYS A 13 4.94 -20.17 -13.99
N LYS A 14 5.46 -19.67 -12.84
CA LYS A 14 6.03 -18.32 -12.75
C LYS A 14 7.31 -18.14 -13.56
N LEU A 15 8.17 -19.14 -13.63
CA LEU A 15 9.40 -19.10 -14.44
C LEU A 15 9.14 -19.13 -15.95
N LEU A 16 8.09 -19.82 -16.41
CA LEU A 16 7.70 -19.93 -17.82
C LEU A 16 6.85 -18.75 -18.29
N SER A 17 6.31 -17.93 -17.38
CA SER A 17 5.46 -16.78 -17.71
C SER A 17 6.31 -15.53 -18.02
N ASN A 18 5.83 -14.67 -18.91
CA ASN A 18 6.42 -13.35 -19.11
C ASN A 18 6.15 -12.39 -17.91
N ALA A 19 6.77 -11.21 -17.90
CA ALA A 19 6.66 -10.27 -16.78
C ALA A 19 5.21 -9.83 -16.53
N GLU A 20 4.47 -9.49 -17.58
CA GLU A 20 3.07 -9.06 -17.48
C GLU A 20 2.16 -10.16 -16.93
N GLN A 21 2.33 -11.39 -17.41
CA GLN A 21 1.57 -12.54 -16.91
C GLN A 21 1.88 -12.80 -15.42
N ARG A 22 3.14 -12.61 -14.99
CA ARG A 22 3.52 -12.73 -13.57
C ARG A 22 2.87 -11.66 -12.70
N ILE A 23 2.81 -10.42 -13.17
CA ILE A 23 2.12 -9.32 -12.49
C ILE A 23 0.62 -9.67 -12.37
N LYS A 24 -0.06 -9.91 -13.49
CA LYS A 24 -1.49 -10.26 -13.51
C LYS A 24 -1.81 -11.47 -12.62
N SER A 25 -0.97 -12.51 -12.63
CA SER A 25 -1.21 -13.70 -11.81
C SER A 25 -0.99 -13.42 -10.31
N THR A 26 -0.14 -12.48 -9.93
CA THR A 26 0.07 -12.10 -8.52
C THR A 26 -1.20 -11.48 -7.93
N TRP A 27 -1.94 -10.71 -8.72
CA TRP A 27 -3.14 -10.00 -8.29
C TRP A 27 -4.45 -10.74 -8.58
N ASN A 28 -4.44 -11.77 -9.43
CA ASN A 28 -5.60 -12.59 -9.76
C ASN A 28 -5.71 -13.89 -8.94
N GLU A 29 -4.71 -14.24 -8.14
CA GLU A 29 -4.75 -15.45 -7.33
C GLU A 29 -5.54 -15.25 -6.04
N ASP A 30 -6.39 -16.27 -5.68
CA ASP A 30 -6.96 -16.40 -4.34
C ASP A 30 -5.83 -16.79 -3.37
N ASP A 31 -5.10 -15.81 -2.91
CA ASP A 31 -4.06 -16.05 -1.90
C ASP A 31 -4.71 -16.46 -0.58
N LEU A 32 -4.20 -17.54 0.00
CA LEU A 32 -4.41 -17.82 1.42
C LEU A 32 -4.07 -16.54 2.19
N PRO A 33 -4.98 -16.03 3.03
CA PRO A 33 -4.78 -14.75 3.66
C PRO A 33 -3.48 -14.76 4.43
N SER A 34 -2.47 -14.08 3.88
CA SER A 34 -1.20 -13.88 4.57
C SER A 34 -1.48 -13.16 5.88
N SER A 35 -0.70 -13.46 6.90
CA SER A 35 -0.78 -12.75 8.17
C SER A 35 0.14 -11.53 8.08
N ASN A 36 -0.44 -10.35 7.89
CA ASN A 36 0.30 -9.10 7.67
C ASN A 36 -0.10 -8.02 8.66
N TRP A 37 0.75 -7.04 8.85
CA TRP A 37 0.60 -5.97 9.82
C TRP A 37 -0.68 -5.13 9.66
N TRP A 38 -1.18 -4.93 8.43
CA TRP A 38 -2.45 -4.23 8.20
C TRP A 38 -3.71 -4.98 8.67
N GLN A 39 -3.57 -6.25 9.08
CA GLN A 39 -4.66 -7.04 9.65
C GLN A 39 -4.77 -6.87 11.17
N VAL A 40 -3.83 -6.13 11.78
CA VAL A 40 -3.81 -5.82 13.21
C VAL A 40 -4.54 -4.51 13.44
N ASP A 41 -5.63 -4.56 14.21
CA ASP A 41 -6.50 -3.39 14.45
C ASP A 41 -5.74 -2.23 15.09
N ALA A 42 -4.92 -2.51 16.11
CA ALA A 42 -4.10 -1.50 16.77
C ALA A 42 -3.09 -0.83 15.82
N VAL A 43 -2.56 -1.56 14.81
CA VAL A 43 -1.69 -0.98 13.79
C VAL A 43 -2.48 -0.02 12.89
N ARG A 44 -3.70 -0.38 12.48
CA ARG A 44 -4.56 0.53 11.68
C ARG A 44 -4.96 1.77 12.46
N GLN A 45 -5.31 1.62 13.74
CA GLN A 45 -5.60 2.75 14.63
C GLN A 45 -4.39 3.67 14.80
N ARG A 46 -3.18 3.10 14.93
CA ARG A 46 -1.94 3.86 14.96
C ARG A 46 -1.71 4.64 13.66
N TRP A 47 -1.92 4.04 12.49
CA TRP A 47 -1.82 4.76 11.22
C TRP A 47 -2.81 5.92 11.15
N ASN A 48 -4.06 5.67 11.50
CA ASN A 48 -5.06 6.72 11.56
C ASN A 48 -4.61 7.86 12.49
N GLN A 49 -4.11 7.54 13.69
CA GLN A 49 -3.58 8.54 14.64
C GLN A 49 -2.43 9.36 14.04
N LEU A 50 -1.47 8.70 13.39
CA LEU A 50 -0.30 9.35 12.81
C LEU A 50 -0.66 10.21 11.59
N ILE A 51 -1.60 9.76 10.77
CA ILE A 51 -2.02 10.46 9.54
C ILE A 51 -3.01 11.58 9.85
N THR A 52 -4.05 11.29 10.64
CA THR A 52 -5.21 12.17 10.79
C THR A 52 -5.28 12.88 12.15
N GLY A 53 -4.51 12.43 13.12
CA GLY A 53 -4.61 12.86 14.52
C GLY A 53 -5.72 12.17 15.32
N ASN A 54 -6.46 11.22 14.72
CA ASN A 54 -7.55 10.49 15.35
C ASN A 54 -7.54 9.01 14.96
N GLN A 55 -7.56 8.11 15.93
CA GLN A 55 -7.52 6.66 15.72
C GLN A 55 -8.70 6.09 14.93
N GLN A 56 -9.85 6.76 14.94
CA GLN A 56 -11.09 6.31 14.28
C GLN A 56 -11.28 6.92 12.89
N THR A 57 -10.57 7.99 12.56
CA THR A 57 -10.70 8.68 11.28
C THR A 57 -9.76 8.06 10.25
N ILE A 58 -10.32 7.51 9.19
CA ILE A 58 -9.53 7.00 8.06
C ILE A 58 -9.07 8.15 7.16
N TYR A 59 -7.97 7.96 6.42
CA TYR A 59 -7.41 9.04 5.60
C TYR A 59 -8.35 9.55 4.48
N PRO A 60 -9.26 8.75 3.85
CA PRO A 60 -10.24 9.30 2.90
C PRO A 60 -11.11 10.37 3.53
N ASP A 61 -11.67 10.12 4.73
CA ASP A 61 -12.50 11.09 5.45
C ASP A 61 -11.68 12.35 5.79
N TYR A 62 -10.43 12.17 6.24
CA TYR A 62 -9.53 13.28 6.55
C TYR A 62 -9.23 14.14 5.32
N VAL A 63 -8.96 13.53 4.16
CA VAL A 63 -8.72 14.27 2.91
C VAL A 63 -9.94 15.10 2.52
N VAL A 64 -11.13 14.50 2.56
CA VAL A 64 -12.36 15.20 2.23
C VAL A 64 -12.62 16.35 3.19
N GLN A 65 -12.53 16.11 4.49
CA GLN A 65 -12.76 17.14 5.51
C GLN A 65 -11.78 18.31 5.40
N LYS A 66 -10.51 18.04 5.17
CA LYS A 66 -9.47 19.06 5.20
C LYS A 66 -9.28 19.80 3.87
N TRP A 67 -9.35 19.09 2.75
CA TRP A 67 -8.94 19.59 1.44
C TRP A 67 -10.09 19.80 0.46
N LEU A 68 -11.25 19.15 0.67
CA LEU A 68 -12.35 19.10 -0.28
C LEU A 68 -13.71 19.52 0.31
N SER A 69 -13.77 19.92 1.56
CA SER A 69 -15.02 20.13 2.32
C SER A 69 -16.01 21.12 1.70
N ASN A 70 -15.53 22.10 0.93
CA ASN A 70 -16.35 23.13 0.32
C ASN A 70 -16.53 22.95 -1.21
N GLN A 71 -16.20 21.77 -1.72
CA GLN A 71 -16.24 21.46 -3.13
C GLN A 71 -17.34 20.45 -3.44
N THR A 72 -17.88 20.53 -4.65
CA THR A 72 -18.91 19.60 -5.16
C THR A 72 -18.60 19.23 -6.59
N ASN A 73 -19.26 18.17 -7.08
CA ASN A 73 -19.07 17.68 -8.45
C ASN A 73 -17.62 17.31 -8.79
N LEU A 74 -16.87 16.86 -7.79
CA LEU A 74 -15.47 16.47 -7.97
C LEU A 74 -15.35 15.18 -8.76
N LYS A 75 -14.28 15.09 -9.54
CA LYS A 75 -13.87 13.88 -10.25
C LYS A 75 -12.55 13.36 -9.68
N LEU A 76 -12.53 12.09 -9.32
CA LEU A 76 -11.34 11.41 -8.82
C LEU A 76 -10.88 10.34 -9.81
N LEU A 77 -9.58 10.26 -10.07
CA LEU A 77 -8.93 9.16 -10.77
C LEU A 77 -8.10 8.34 -9.78
N SER A 78 -8.40 7.07 -9.63
CA SER A 78 -7.58 6.13 -8.86
C SER A 78 -6.80 5.20 -9.77
N ILE A 79 -5.50 5.13 -9.56
CA ILE A 79 -4.55 4.41 -10.41
C ILE A 79 -3.99 3.20 -9.66
N GLY A 80 -4.35 1.98 -10.14
CA GLY A 80 -4.02 0.73 -9.47
C GLY A 80 -4.91 0.49 -8.25
N CYS A 81 -6.24 0.54 -8.44
CA CYS A 81 -7.23 0.50 -7.37
C CYS A 81 -7.41 -0.89 -6.72
N GLY A 82 -6.87 -1.95 -7.31
CA GLY A 82 -7.09 -3.31 -6.84
C GLY A 82 -8.57 -3.65 -6.74
N THR A 83 -9.02 -4.06 -5.54
CA THR A 83 -10.43 -4.40 -5.26
C THR A 83 -11.31 -3.20 -4.89
N GLY A 84 -10.83 -1.97 -5.08
CA GLY A 84 -11.61 -0.75 -4.97
C GLY A 84 -12.00 -0.31 -3.56
N GLN A 85 -11.42 -0.89 -2.53
CA GLN A 85 -11.83 -0.62 -1.15
C GLN A 85 -11.68 0.87 -0.76
N ARG A 86 -10.64 1.55 -1.21
CA ARG A 86 -10.39 2.96 -0.86
C ARG A 86 -11.29 3.91 -1.66
N GLU A 87 -11.51 3.59 -2.90
CA GLU A 87 -12.43 4.31 -3.79
C GLU A 87 -13.86 4.28 -3.23
N LEU A 88 -14.30 3.13 -2.72
CA LEU A 88 -15.60 2.99 -2.07
C LEU A 88 -15.71 3.81 -0.77
N GLU A 89 -14.62 4.00 -0.03
CA GLU A 89 -14.62 4.92 1.12
C GLU A 89 -14.76 6.39 0.66
N PHE A 90 -14.04 6.82 -0.39
CA PHE A 90 -14.24 8.15 -0.96
C PHE A 90 -15.65 8.36 -1.51
N ALA A 91 -16.25 7.33 -2.12
CA ALA A 91 -17.58 7.39 -2.71
C ALA A 91 -18.73 7.59 -1.69
N LYS A 92 -18.49 7.38 -0.41
CA LYS A 92 -19.45 7.71 0.66
C LYS A 92 -19.66 9.22 0.81
N HIS A 93 -18.74 10.03 0.28
CA HIS A 93 -18.81 11.49 0.36
C HIS A 93 -19.50 12.07 -0.87
N THR A 94 -20.55 12.87 -0.65
CA THR A 94 -21.39 13.45 -1.70
C THR A 94 -20.70 14.51 -2.55
N CYS A 95 -19.48 14.91 -2.21
CA CYS A 95 -18.70 15.86 -3.00
C CYS A 95 -18.24 15.30 -4.35
N PHE A 96 -18.16 13.96 -4.49
CA PHE A 96 -17.73 13.32 -5.73
C PHE A 96 -18.91 13.03 -6.66
N ALA A 97 -18.84 13.54 -7.89
CA ALA A 97 -19.77 13.19 -8.97
C ALA A 97 -19.33 11.93 -9.72
N GLN A 98 -18.02 11.66 -9.75
CA GLN A 98 -17.44 10.54 -10.49
C GLN A 98 -16.11 10.12 -9.86
N ILE A 99 -15.92 8.81 -9.72
CA ILE A 99 -14.66 8.18 -9.32
C ILE A 99 -14.32 7.15 -10.40
N ASP A 100 -13.35 7.46 -11.25
CA ASP A 100 -12.79 6.53 -12.21
C ASP A 100 -11.64 5.79 -11.54
N ALA A 101 -11.70 4.47 -11.55
CA ALA A 101 -10.71 3.63 -10.87
C ALA A 101 -10.34 2.44 -11.75
N PHE A 102 -9.06 2.24 -11.99
CA PHE A 102 -8.62 1.14 -12.82
C PHE A 102 -7.46 0.34 -12.22
N ASP A 103 -7.40 -0.90 -12.65
CA ASP A 103 -6.32 -1.82 -12.34
C ASP A 103 -6.05 -2.74 -13.55
N ILE A 104 -4.83 -3.27 -13.65
CA ILE A 104 -4.45 -4.21 -14.69
C ILE A 104 -5.02 -5.63 -14.47
N ALA A 105 -5.54 -5.92 -13.27
CA ALA A 105 -6.02 -7.23 -12.84
C ALA A 105 -7.55 -7.36 -13.03
N PRO A 106 -8.05 -8.10 -14.04
CA PRO A 106 -9.48 -8.21 -14.32
C PRO A 106 -10.30 -8.79 -13.16
N LYS A 107 -9.71 -9.72 -12.37
CA LYS A 107 -10.39 -10.31 -11.22
C LYS A 107 -10.63 -9.26 -10.13
N ALA A 108 -9.61 -8.46 -9.80
CA ALA A 108 -9.72 -7.41 -8.80
C ALA A 108 -10.80 -6.38 -9.18
N ILE A 109 -10.85 -5.99 -10.46
CA ILE A 109 -11.89 -5.09 -10.98
C ILE A 109 -13.30 -5.72 -10.88
N LYS A 110 -13.44 -7.00 -11.22
CA LYS A 110 -14.73 -7.70 -11.07
C LYS A 110 -15.19 -7.73 -9.60
N ASP A 111 -14.26 -7.97 -8.68
CA ASP A 111 -14.56 -7.97 -7.25
C ASP A 111 -14.94 -6.55 -6.76
N ALA A 112 -14.25 -5.50 -7.24
CA ALA A 112 -14.58 -4.11 -6.96
C ALA A 112 -15.99 -3.73 -7.45
N GLN A 113 -16.32 -4.07 -8.70
CA GLN A 113 -17.64 -3.83 -9.29
C GLN A 113 -18.74 -4.55 -8.52
N LYS A 114 -18.51 -5.80 -8.13
CA LYS A 114 -19.44 -6.59 -7.33
C LYS A 114 -19.69 -5.93 -5.98
N THR A 115 -18.64 -5.57 -5.26
CA THR A 115 -18.75 -4.91 -3.95
C THR A 115 -19.49 -3.57 -4.06
N ALA A 116 -19.17 -2.74 -5.07
CA ALA A 116 -19.88 -1.47 -5.30
C ALA A 116 -21.38 -1.69 -5.51
N ALA A 117 -21.77 -2.67 -6.32
CA ALA A 117 -23.17 -3.00 -6.57
C ALA A 117 -23.89 -3.51 -5.29
N GLU A 118 -23.23 -4.36 -4.48
CA GLU A 118 -23.78 -4.89 -3.23
C GLU A 118 -24.09 -3.79 -2.20
N ILE A 119 -23.27 -2.73 -2.16
CA ILE A 119 -23.47 -1.60 -1.23
C ILE A 119 -24.16 -0.38 -1.85
N GLY A 120 -24.62 -0.51 -3.12
CA GLY A 120 -25.40 0.53 -3.80
C GLY A 120 -24.62 1.77 -4.23
N ILE A 121 -23.29 1.69 -4.37
CA ILE A 121 -22.46 2.80 -4.86
C ILE A 121 -22.40 2.78 -6.38
N ASN A 122 -22.91 3.88 -7.00
CA ASN A 122 -22.98 4.05 -8.45
C ASN A 122 -22.03 5.15 -8.98
N THR A 123 -21.36 5.88 -8.10
CA THR A 123 -20.42 6.96 -8.47
C THR A 123 -19.05 6.42 -8.89
N CYS A 124 -18.72 5.16 -8.58
CA CYS A 124 -17.47 4.50 -8.95
C CYS A 124 -17.61 3.78 -10.29
N ASN A 125 -16.73 4.14 -11.22
CA ASN A 125 -16.54 3.45 -12.50
C ASN A 125 -15.25 2.63 -12.43
N PHE A 126 -15.36 1.33 -12.14
CA PHE A 126 -14.22 0.41 -12.09
C PHE A 126 -14.00 -0.25 -13.43
N PHE A 127 -12.79 -0.18 -13.99
CA PHE A 127 -12.47 -0.78 -15.28
C PHE A 127 -11.04 -1.34 -15.33
N VAL A 128 -10.83 -2.30 -16.23
CA VAL A 128 -9.49 -2.83 -16.50
C VAL A 128 -8.75 -1.83 -17.36
N GLY A 129 -7.57 -1.39 -16.91
CA GLY A 129 -6.76 -0.38 -17.59
C GLY A 129 -5.27 -0.63 -17.46
N ASP A 130 -4.48 -0.07 -18.37
CA ASP A 130 -3.03 -0.09 -18.35
C ASP A 130 -2.47 1.33 -18.30
N VAL A 131 -1.82 1.68 -17.21
CA VAL A 131 -1.25 2.99 -16.97
C VAL A 131 -0.30 3.48 -18.09
N TYR A 132 0.34 2.55 -18.80
CA TYR A 132 1.29 2.86 -19.86
C TYR A 132 0.66 3.01 -21.25
N GLN A 133 -0.50 2.40 -21.47
CA GLN A 133 -1.16 2.35 -22.78
C GLN A 133 -2.36 3.29 -22.88
N ASP A 134 -3.12 3.44 -21.78
CA ASP A 134 -4.34 4.22 -21.78
C ASP A 134 -4.06 5.72 -21.86
N ALA A 135 -4.81 6.43 -22.69
CA ALA A 135 -4.81 7.89 -22.72
C ALA A 135 -5.79 8.43 -21.66
N TRP A 136 -5.39 9.52 -21.02
CA TRP A 136 -6.24 10.24 -20.06
C TRP A 136 -6.52 11.65 -20.56
N PRO A 137 -7.73 12.17 -20.33
CA PRO A 137 -8.04 13.54 -20.74
C PRO A 137 -7.22 14.54 -19.93
N ASP A 138 -6.79 15.63 -20.56
CA ASP A 138 -6.08 16.71 -19.90
C ASP A 138 -7.06 17.54 -19.04
N GLU A 139 -6.59 18.06 -17.90
CA GLU A 139 -7.31 18.95 -16.98
C GLU A 139 -8.73 18.46 -16.62
N HIS A 140 -8.86 17.18 -16.33
CA HIS A 140 -10.16 16.53 -16.14
C HIS A 140 -10.48 16.18 -14.69
N TYR A 141 -9.48 15.75 -13.91
CA TYR A 141 -9.67 15.29 -12.54
C TYR A 141 -9.29 16.33 -11.51
N ASP A 142 -10.09 16.40 -10.46
CA ASP A 142 -9.84 17.25 -9.29
C ASP A 142 -8.90 16.56 -8.32
N VAL A 143 -8.96 15.22 -8.25
CA VAL A 143 -8.14 14.40 -7.36
C VAL A 143 -7.54 13.23 -8.15
N VAL A 144 -6.25 12.96 -7.95
CA VAL A 144 -5.63 11.69 -8.35
C VAL A 144 -5.18 10.96 -7.10
N LEU A 145 -5.53 9.67 -7.01
CA LEU A 145 -5.23 8.80 -5.87
C LEU A 145 -4.26 7.70 -6.27
N PHE A 146 -3.21 7.53 -5.45
CA PHE A 146 -2.40 6.32 -5.40
C PHE A 146 -2.49 5.74 -3.98
N HIS A 147 -3.00 4.53 -3.86
CA HIS A 147 -3.05 3.80 -2.60
C HIS A 147 -2.35 2.46 -2.74
N SER A 148 -1.14 2.35 -2.20
CA SER A 148 -0.32 1.14 -2.28
C SER A 148 -0.17 0.61 -3.71
N SER A 149 -0.01 1.51 -4.68
CA SER A 149 0.04 1.20 -6.10
C SER A 149 1.22 1.85 -6.84
N LEU A 150 1.61 3.08 -6.48
CA LEU A 150 2.65 3.83 -7.20
C LEU A 150 4.01 3.12 -7.19
N HIS A 151 4.32 2.38 -6.12
CA HIS A 151 5.57 1.60 -6.01
C HIS A 151 5.64 0.40 -6.96
N HIS A 152 4.53 0.02 -7.61
CA HIS A 152 4.50 -1.01 -8.65
C HIS A 152 4.83 -0.49 -10.04
N PHE A 153 4.86 0.83 -10.24
CA PHE A 153 5.08 1.40 -11.56
C PHE A 153 6.56 1.66 -11.83
N LYS A 154 6.93 1.56 -13.11
CA LYS A 154 8.23 1.94 -13.67
C LYS A 154 8.12 3.31 -14.32
N GLN A 155 9.26 3.95 -14.58
CA GLN A 155 9.28 5.26 -15.22
C GLN A 155 8.37 6.26 -14.48
N VAL A 156 8.50 6.28 -13.16
CA VAL A 156 7.63 7.06 -12.26
C VAL A 156 7.58 8.53 -12.67
N ASP A 157 8.70 9.14 -13.09
CA ASP A 157 8.72 10.53 -13.58
C ASP A 157 7.79 10.76 -14.79
N GLY A 158 7.83 9.86 -15.77
CA GLY A 158 6.92 9.92 -16.94
C GLY A 158 5.46 9.77 -16.54
N LEU A 159 5.16 8.86 -15.59
CA LEU A 159 3.81 8.69 -15.06
C LEU A 159 3.34 9.95 -14.32
N LEU A 160 4.17 10.56 -13.48
CA LEU A 160 3.81 11.76 -12.74
C LEU A 160 3.58 12.96 -13.67
N LYS A 161 4.32 13.08 -14.77
CA LYS A 161 4.06 14.08 -15.82
C LYS A 161 2.71 13.86 -16.50
N LYS A 162 2.33 12.59 -16.74
CA LYS A 162 0.99 12.25 -17.26
C LYS A 162 -0.10 12.60 -16.25
N VAL A 163 0.10 12.28 -14.97
CA VAL A 163 -0.79 12.68 -13.88
C VAL A 163 -0.94 14.20 -13.82
N LYS A 164 0.16 14.94 -13.91
CA LYS A 164 0.13 16.41 -13.90
C LYS A 164 -0.72 16.99 -15.03
N ARG A 165 -0.72 16.40 -16.22
CA ARG A 165 -1.56 16.85 -17.32
C ARG A 165 -3.04 16.60 -17.06
N THR A 166 -3.41 15.41 -16.56
CA THR A 166 -4.80 15.05 -16.34
C THR A 166 -5.45 15.75 -15.13
N LEU A 167 -4.64 16.23 -14.19
CA LEU A 167 -5.11 17.05 -13.08
C LEU A 167 -5.52 18.45 -13.55
N LYS A 168 -6.62 18.95 -13.03
CA LYS A 168 -7.03 20.37 -13.15
C LYS A 168 -6.02 21.28 -12.45
N THR A 169 -5.99 22.56 -12.81
CA THR A 169 -5.04 23.56 -12.28
C THR A 169 -4.98 23.62 -10.75
N ASN A 170 -6.10 23.41 -10.05
CA ASN A 170 -6.15 23.37 -8.58
C ASN A 170 -6.31 21.95 -8.03
N GLY A 171 -6.11 20.94 -8.87
CA GLY A 171 -6.23 19.54 -8.49
C GLY A 171 -5.17 19.10 -7.50
N ILE A 172 -5.49 18.08 -6.71
CA ILE A 172 -4.60 17.49 -5.71
C ILE A 172 -4.26 16.03 -6.05
N ILE A 173 -3.08 15.62 -5.61
CA ILE A 173 -2.69 14.21 -5.60
C ILE A 173 -2.67 13.75 -4.15
N VAL A 174 -3.28 12.61 -3.89
CA VAL A 174 -3.24 11.92 -2.61
C VAL A 174 -2.45 10.63 -2.79
N ILE A 175 -1.38 10.46 -2.02
CA ILE A 175 -0.64 9.21 -1.98
C ILE A 175 -0.69 8.61 -0.58
N ASN A 176 -0.85 7.30 -0.51
CA ASN A 176 -0.66 6.48 0.67
C ASN A 176 0.17 5.28 0.25
N GLU A 177 1.51 5.36 0.41
CA GLU A 177 2.44 4.57 -0.36
C GLU A 177 3.62 4.01 0.43
N TYR A 178 4.12 2.87 -0.05
CA TYR A 178 5.47 2.42 0.26
C TYR A 178 6.49 3.22 -0.55
N VAL A 179 7.39 3.89 0.15
CA VAL A 179 8.44 4.75 -0.43
C VAL A 179 9.85 4.34 0.04
N GLY A 180 9.96 3.17 0.64
CA GLY A 180 11.22 2.63 1.15
C GLY A 180 12.14 2.09 0.05
N ALA A 181 13.11 1.28 0.45
CA ALA A 181 14.15 0.74 -0.42
C ALA A 181 13.59 -0.01 -1.63
N ASN A 182 14.11 0.29 -2.83
CA ASN A 182 13.77 -0.44 -4.06
C ASN A 182 13.92 -1.94 -3.86
N ARG A 183 12.91 -2.70 -4.32
CA ARG A 183 12.89 -4.17 -4.23
C ARG A 183 13.06 -4.70 -2.80
N PHE A 184 12.72 -3.90 -1.77
CA PHE A 184 12.93 -4.24 -0.36
C PHE A 184 14.38 -4.65 -0.04
N GLN A 185 15.36 -4.06 -0.76
CA GLN A 185 16.78 -4.34 -0.55
C GLN A 185 17.35 -3.41 0.53
N PHE A 186 17.18 -3.79 1.77
CA PHE A 186 17.62 -3.02 2.94
C PHE A 186 19.10 -3.29 3.29
N THR A 187 19.70 -2.36 4.03
CA THR A 187 21.07 -2.49 4.55
C THR A 187 21.18 -3.66 5.54
N ASN A 188 22.38 -4.20 5.70
CA ASN A 188 22.61 -5.27 6.67
C ASN A 188 22.40 -4.79 8.12
N SER A 189 22.73 -3.52 8.42
CA SER A 189 22.48 -2.92 9.72
C SER A 189 20.99 -2.96 10.06
N ARG A 190 20.12 -2.50 9.17
CA ARG A 190 18.67 -2.52 9.37
C ARG A 190 18.13 -3.94 9.53
N LYS A 191 18.61 -4.89 8.71
CA LYS A 191 18.24 -6.32 8.84
C LYS A 191 18.62 -6.90 10.19
N GLN A 192 19.78 -6.53 10.72
CA GLN A 192 20.25 -6.97 12.04
C GLN A 192 19.40 -6.33 13.16
N GLN A 193 19.15 -5.03 13.09
CA GLN A 193 18.31 -4.31 14.05
C GLN A 193 16.90 -4.92 14.14
N VAL A 194 16.22 -5.09 13.00
CA VAL A 194 14.88 -5.72 12.96
C VAL A 194 14.89 -7.11 13.57
N ASN A 195 15.92 -7.92 13.29
CA ASN A 195 16.03 -9.26 13.85
C ASN A 195 16.34 -9.23 15.36
N ALA A 196 17.18 -8.31 15.84
CA ALA A 196 17.46 -8.15 17.27
C ALA A 196 16.17 -7.83 18.04
N ILE A 197 15.42 -6.80 17.59
CA ILE A 197 14.15 -6.41 18.18
C ILE A 197 13.14 -7.58 18.12
N TYR A 198 13.05 -8.28 16.99
CA TYR A 198 12.17 -9.43 16.88
C TYR A 198 12.49 -10.54 17.89
N GLN A 199 13.76 -10.80 18.13
CA GLN A 199 14.19 -11.85 19.08
C GLN A 199 13.90 -11.45 20.53
N THR A 200 14.13 -10.20 20.90
CA THR A 200 14.00 -9.72 22.28
C THR A 200 12.55 -9.40 22.65
N GLU A 201 11.78 -8.83 21.73
CA GLU A 201 10.46 -8.25 22.06
C GLU A 201 9.28 -9.17 21.72
N VAL A 202 9.44 -10.12 20.80
CA VAL A 202 8.34 -11.03 20.44
C VAL A 202 8.50 -12.35 21.22
N PRO A 203 7.56 -12.69 22.12
CA PRO A 203 7.60 -13.94 22.87
C PRO A 203 7.45 -15.17 21.96
N ALA A 204 7.98 -16.31 22.38
CA ALA A 204 7.91 -17.56 21.62
C ALA A 204 6.48 -18.00 21.28
N SER A 205 5.51 -17.74 22.17
CA SER A 205 4.09 -18.03 21.97
C SER A 205 3.45 -17.24 20.82
N PHE A 206 4.04 -16.11 20.41
CA PHE A 206 3.58 -15.26 19.30
C PHE A 206 4.34 -15.53 17.99
N LYS A 207 5.29 -16.47 17.98
CA LYS A 207 6.14 -16.70 16.80
C LYS A 207 5.60 -17.76 15.84
N THR A 208 4.49 -18.43 16.13
CA THR A 208 3.92 -19.45 15.25
C THR A 208 3.30 -18.81 14.02
N ARG A 209 3.65 -19.30 12.84
CA ARG A 209 3.09 -18.81 11.57
C ARG A 209 1.66 -19.25 11.39
N LYS A 210 0.86 -18.41 10.74
CA LYS A 210 -0.56 -18.69 10.48
C LYS A 210 -0.73 -20.02 9.74
N ASN A 211 -1.70 -20.80 10.18
CA ASN A 211 -2.05 -22.12 9.63
C ASN A 211 -0.93 -23.17 9.65
N THR A 212 0.05 -23.02 10.53
CA THR A 212 1.14 -23.98 10.72
C THR A 212 1.49 -24.12 12.20
N ILE A 213 2.27 -25.15 12.51
CA ILE A 213 2.94 -25.31 13.83
C ILE A 213 4.39 -24.79 13.79
N THR A 214 4.83 -24.27 12.65
CA THR A 214 6.21 -23.88 12.44
C THR A 214 6.49 -22.48 12.99
N PRO A 215 7.44 -22.30 13.89
CA PRO A 215 7.79 -20.99 14.41
C PRO A 215 8.53 -20.16 13.35
N LYS A 216 8.31 -18.85 13.38
CA LYS A 216 9.12 -17.87 12.67
C LYS A 216 10.37 -17.56 13.51
N ASN A 217 11.46 -18.28 13.28
CA ASN A 217 12.67 -18.15 14.10
C ASN A 217 13.42 -16.82 13.87
N LYS A 218 13.23 -16.20 12.71
CA LYS A 218 13.81 -14.89 12.37
C LYS A 218 12.97 -14.17 11.31
N VAL A 219 13.21 -12.88 11.19
CA VAL A 219 12.66 -12.06 10.09
C VAL A 219 13.49 -12.33 8.83
N TYR A 220 12.80 -12.70 7.77
CA TYR A 220 13.42 -12.93 6.45
C TYR A 220 13.12 -11.76 5.54
N PHE A 221 14.15 -11.23 4.91
CA PHE A 221 14.03 -10.22 3.87
C PHE A 221 14.10 -10.89 2.50
N PRO A 222 13.30 -10.44 1.52
CA PRO A 222 13.30 -11.06 0.21
C PRO A 222 14.63 -10.78 -0.51
N GLY A 223 15.20 -11.80 -1.14
CA GLY A 223 16.32 -11.62 -2.05
C GLY A 223 15.85 -11.03 -3.39
N LEU A 224 16.71 -10.27 -4.07
CA LEU A 224 16.40 -9.57 -5.32
C LEU A 224 15.83 -10.52 -6.39
N LEU A 225 16.50 -11.65 -6.63
CA LEU A 225 16.07 -12.63 -7.63
C LEU A 225 14.66 -13.16 -7.34
N ARG A 226 14.37 -13.43 -6.07
CA ARG A 226 13.03 -13.86 -5.66
C ARG A 226 11.97 -12.80 -5.94
N MET A 227 12.27 -11.52 -5.66
CA MET A 227 11.35 -10.41 -5.95
C MET A 227 11.03 -10.34 -7.43
N VAL A 228 12.06 -10.32 -8.29
CA VAL A 228 11.89 -10.22 -9.75
C VAL A 228 11.13 -11.40 -10.34
N ILE A 229 11.29 -12.62 -9.78
CA ILE A 229 10.56 -13.80 -10.26
C ILE A 229 9.12 -13.81 -9.75
N SER A 230 8.89 -13.49 -8.47
CA SER A 230 7.55 -13.57 -7.85
C SER A 230 6.64 -12.46 -8.31
N ASP A 231 7.12 -11.21 -8.25
CA ASP A 231 6.43 -10.03 -8.72
C ASP A 231 7.43 -9.03 -9.31
N PRO A 232 7.52 -8.96 -10.66
CA PRO A 232 8.42 -8.04 -11.33
C PRO A 232 8.08 -6.56 -11.12
N SER A 233 6.87 -6.24 -10.65
CA SER A 233 6.43 -4.86 -10.38
C SER A 233 6.71 -4.39 -8.96
N GLU A 234 6.93 -5.29 -8.00
CA GLU A 234 7.03 -4.97 -6.58
C GLU A 234 8.19 -4.03 -6.26
N ALA A 235 7.90 -2.85 -5.72
CA ALA A 235 8.84 -1.84 -5.23
C ALA A 235 9.99 -1.52 -6.22
N VAL A 236 9.64 -1.26 -7.49
CA VAL A 236 10.65 -1.11 -8.59
C VAL A 236 11.48 0.16 -8.41
N GLU A 237 10.80 1.28 -8.23
CA GLU A 237 11.35 2.63 -8.14
C GLU A 237 10.85 3.36 -6.88
N SER A 238 10.47 2.61 -5.84
CA SER A 238 9.83 3.15 -4.63
C SER A 238 10.64 4.24 -3.93
N ALA A 239 11.96 4.11 -3.87
CA ALA A 239 12.84 5.12 -3.28
C ALA A 239 12.88 6.45 -4.07
N SER A 240 12.47 6.44 -5.34
CA SER A 240 12.42 7.64 -6.18
C SER A 240 11.08 8.38 -6.09
N ILE A 241 10.05 7.79 -5.49
CA ILE A 241 8.70 8.37 -5.45
C ILE A 241 8.72 9.76 -4.80
N MET A 242 9.23 9.88 -3.58
CA MET A 242 9.17 11.15 -2.84
C MET A 242 9.97 12.27 -3.51
N PRO A 243 11.23 12.07 -3.97
CA PRO A 243 11.96 13.07 -4.74
C PRO A 243 11.18 13.51 -5.99
N LEU A 244 10.70 12.56 -6.80
CA LEU A 244 9.96 12.85 -8.02
C LEU A 244 8.61 13.55 -7.78
N MET A 245 7.95 13.24 -6.68
CA MET A 245 6.74 13.97 -6.26
C MET A 245 7.07 15.43 -5.95
N GLN A 246 8.15 15.70 -5.22
CA GLN A 246 8.60 17.06 -4.88
C GLN A 246 9.05 17.85 -6.09
N ASP A 247 9.68 17.19 -7.08
CA ASP A 247 10.11 17.83 -8.35
C ASP A 247 8.92 18.22 -9.24
N ASN A 248 7.83 17.49 -9.17
CA ASN A 248 6.69 17.68 -10.08
C ASN A 248 5.52 18.47 -9.46
N PHE A 249 5.36 18.48 -8.13
CA PHE A 249 4.18 18.99 -7.43
C PHE A 249 4.55 19.76 -6.17
N THR A 250 3.63 20.62 -5.72
CA THR A 250 3.78 21.37 -4.48
C THR A 250 3.26 20.56 -3.30
N LEU A 251 4.11 20.26 -2.33
CA LEU A 251 3.73 19.53 -1.11
C LEU A 251 2.77 20.38 -0.27
N LEU A 252 1.62 19.84 0.08
CA LEU A 252 0.66 20.43 1.03
C LEU A 252 0.78 19.79 2.41
N GLU A 253 0.95 18.48 2.46
CA GLU A 253 1.10 17.74 3.71
C GLU A 253 1.82 16.41 3.48
N GLN A 254 2.65 16.02 4.44
CA GLN A 254 3.28 14.70 4.51
C GLN A 254 3.21 14.17 5.94
N LYS A 255 2.83 12.90 6.07
CA LYS A 255 2.80 12.16 7.33
C LYS A 255 3.56 10.85 7.16
N ASN A 256 4.62 10.70 7.91
CA ASN A 256 5.38 9.46 8.01
C ASN A 256 4.69 8.56 9.03
N TYR A 257 4.29 7.34 8.64
CA TYR A 257 3.55 6.47 9.55
C TYR A 257 4.18 5.09 9.80
N GLY A 258 5.45 4.94 9.45
CA GLY A 258 6.27 3.81 9.87
C GLY A 258 6.44 2.73 8.82
N GLY A 259 6.38 1.48 9.27
CA GLY A 259 6.67 0.29 8.45
C GLY A 259 8.12 -0.14 8.49
N ASN A 260 9.00 0.63 9.13
CA ASN A 260 10.42 0.36 9.21
C ASN A 260 10.74 -0.92 10.01
N LEU A 261 9.92 -1.25 11.03
CA LEU A 261 10.02 -2.46 11.84
C LEU A 261 8.78 -3.36 11.70
N LEU A 262 7.59 -2.80 11.89
CA LEU A 262 6.34 -3.55 12.07
C LEU A 262 5.99 -4.38 10.85
N THR A 263 6.20 -3.87 9.64
CA THR A 263 5.97 -4.59 8.38
C THR A 263 6.69 -5.94 8.37
N PHE A 264 7.91 -5.99 8.87
CA PHE A 264 8.75 -7.18 8.85
C PHE A 264 8.50 -8.08 10.05
N ILE A 265 8.38 -7.47 11.24
CA ILE A 265 8.19 -8.20 12.50
C ILE A 265 6.86 -8.94 12.49
N LEU A 266 5.77 -8.27 12.12
CA LEU A 266 4.42 -8.83 12.18
C LEU A 266 4.07 -9.74 10.99
N LYS A 267 4.82 -9.68 9.89
CA LYS A 267 4.58 -10.56 8.74
C LYS A 267 4.57 -12.03 9.17
N ASP A 268 3.60 -12.79 8.69
CA ASP A 268 3.34 -14.21 8.96
C ASP A 268 2.84 -14.53 10.38
N ILE A 269 2.90 -13.58 11.33
CA ILE A 269 2.48 -13.77 12.73
C ILE A 269 1.45 -12.73 13.22
N ALA A 270 1.03 -11.80 12.38
CA ALA A 270 0.12 -10.72 12.74
C ALA A 270 -1.23 -11.20 13.36
N HIS A 271 -1.69 -12.40 13.00
CA HIS A 271 -2.92 -13.01 13.54
C HIS A 271 -2.90 -13.23 15.07
N HIS A 272 -1.71 -13.22 15.69
CA HIS A 272 -1.61 -13.28 17.16
C HIS A 272 -1.89 -11.92 17.82
N PHE A 273 -1.80 -10.81 17.08
CA PHE A 273 -1.71 -9.46 17.62
C PHE A 273 -3.06 -8.73 17.73
N ASN A 274 -4.18 -9.38 17.38
CA ASN A 274 -5.54 -8.88 17.69
C ASN A 274 -6.09 -9.42 19.02
N LYS A 275 -5.25 -10.04 19.84
CA LYS A 275 -5.60 -10.55 21.16
C LYS A 275 -5.21 -9.56 22.24
N PRO A 276 -5.95 -9.48 23.38
CA PRO A 276 -5.62 -8.56 24.48
C PRO A 276 -4.18 -8.74 25.01
N GLU A 277 -3.69 -9.98 25.06
CA GLU A 277 -2.34 -10.31 25.56
C GLU A 277 -1.22 -9.74 24.68
N ALA A 278 -1.53 -9.37 23.44
CA ALA A 278 -0.57 -8.76 22.53
C ALA A 278 -0.37 -7.25 22.75
N GLN A 279 -1.29 -6.59 23.44
CA GLN A 279 -1.29 -5.13 23.59
C GLN A 279 0.04 -4.59 24.16
N PRO A 280 0.59 -5.13 25.26
CA PRO A 280 1.87 -4.64 25.81
C PRO A 280 3.04 -4.83 24.83
N ILE A 281 3.01 -5.91 24.03
CA ILE A 281 4.04 -6.18 23.02
C ILE A 281 3.94 -5.15 21.89
N LEU A 282 2.72 -4.86 21.42
CA LEU A 282 2.48 -3.86 20.37
C LEU A 282 2.91 -2.46 20.81
N GLU A 283 2.56 -2.05 22.03
CA GLU A 283 2.96 -0.74 22.58
C GLU A 283 4.47 -0.59 22.58
N LYS A 284 5.19 -1.62 23.00
CA LYS A 284 6.66 -1.61 22.97
C LYS A 284 7.21 -1.58 21.53
N LEU A 285 6.65 -2.35 20.63
CA LEU A 285 7.05 -2.34 19.21
C LEU A 285 6.75 -0.99 18.55
N PHE A 286 5.66 -0.32 18.92
CA PHE A 286 5.32 1.01 18.44
C PHE A 286 6.33 2.04 18.92
N ALA A 287 6.70 2.02 20.21
CA ALA A 287 7.73 2.92 20.75
C ALA A 287 9.09 2.73 20.05
N LEU A 288 9.50 1.47 19.82
CA LEU A 288 10.73 1.17 19.09
C LEU A 288 10.69 1.62 17.63
N GLU A 289 9.54 1.50 16.96
CA GLU A 289 9.39 2.03 15.60
C GLU A 289 9.47 3.56 15.59
N ASP A 290 8.91 4.26 16.59
CA ASP A 290 9.03 5.71 16.73
C ASP A 290 10.49 6.14 16.91
N GLU A 291 11.25 5.42 17.72
CA GLU A 291 12.68 5.68 17.90
C GLU A 291 13.45 5.51 16.57
N VAL A 292 13.16 4.45 15.83
CA VAL A 292 13.80 4.21 14.51
C VAL A 292 13.43 5.31 13.52
N LEU A 293 12.17 5.75 13.46
CA LEU A 293 11.73 6.84 12.60
C LEU A 293 12.42 8.16 12.94
N GLN A 294 12.62 8.45 14.23
CA GLN A 294 13.35 9.63 14.68
C GLN A 294 14.84 9.57 14.32
N GLN A 295 15.47 8.40 14.42
CA GLN A 295 16.87 8.22 14.10
C GLN A 295 17.14 8.25 12.60
N GLU A 296 16.33 7.55 11.80
CA GLU A 296 16.50 7.46 10.35
C GLU A 296 15.99 8.70 9.61
N GLN A 297 15.10 9.50 10.21
CA GLN A 297 14.40 10.64 9.59
C GLN A 297 13.66 10.23 8.29
N GLN A 298 13.41 8.94 8.12
CA GLN A 298 12.76 8.34 6.96
C GLN A 298 11.73 7.32 7.38
N SER A 299 10.65 7.23 6.61
CA SER A 299 9.59 6.25 6.80
C SER A 299 9.42 5.42 5.54
N ASP A 300 9.23 4.11 5.70
CA ASP A 300 8.95 3.24 4.56
C ASP A 300 7.56 3.47 3.99
N PHE A 301 6.62 3.95 4.82
CA PHE A 301 5.26 4.27 4.39
C PHE A 301 4.92 5.73 4.71
N VAL A 302 4.35 6.39 3.72
CA VAL A 302 4.03 7.81 3.77
C VAL A 302 2.60 8.03 3.26
N PHE A 303 1.87 8.87 3.98
CA PHE A 303 0.70 9.55 3.47
C PHE A 303 1.11 10.96 3.07
N ALA A 304 0.76 11.42 1.87
CA ALA A 304 1.00 12.80 1.49
C ALA A 304 -0.07 13.34 0.54
N VAL A 305 -0.25 14.66 0.59
CA VAL A 305 -1.11 15.43 -0.31
C VAL A 305 -0.27 16.47 -1.00
N TYR A 306 -0.38 16.53 -2.30
CA TYR A 306 0.30 17.51 -3.17
C TYR A 306 -0.70 18.27 -4.01
N LYS A 307 -0.32 19.48 -4.41
CA LYS A 307 -1.05 20.30 -5.39
C LYS A 307 -0.29 20.34 -6.71
N LYS A 308 -1.06 20.39 -7.82
CA LYS A 308 -0.51 20.60 -9.18
C LYS A 308 0.30 21.88 -9.29
#